data_9365000157fa6cedfd5f02d1b48aebf6
#
_entry.id   9365000157fa6cedfd5f02d1b48aebf6
#
_cell.length_a   1.000
_cell.length_b   1.000
_cell.length_c   1.000
_cell.angle_alpha   90.00
_cell.angle_beta   90.00
_cell.angle_gamma   90.00
#
_symmetry.space_group_name_H-M   'P 1'
#
loop_
_entity.id
_entity.type
_entity.pdbx_description
1 polymer ?
#
loop_
_entity_poly.entity_id
_entity_poly.type
_entity_poly.pdbx_seq_one_letter_code
_entity_poly.pdbx_strand_id
1 'polypeptide(L)'
;MEQGMYQEIENQRNDRIRILRKLLLGGLLFLLGWSAITGMEYHSYKEKLALAAQMRRKETDGQTPFAILKGEPIDINVKEFQKQYGYERLESNIYGKEYQQKRIFTGIILSLCYLVYAGAVLQEYKCSKREMQERQWKIAEAVEDIDKGKGLLNLEISNPAYEALERLDSHTQSILRKAQDEKEKTKEMVTDISHQLKTPIAALKSCFEVLESEILTQKERREFEKRMEKQLQNLEQLSAVLVNISRMEAGLIDISLKNGKIFETILAAVNGIWEKADAKAIEIEMDICEEIENLEIMHDSKWLKEAILNILENAVKYSEPNTNIVIMVKKWVNFLRIEIADEGVGIPKKEYHKIFQRFYRGENEYVQKEEGSGVGLYLTRKIVDAHKGMVFVERKEKKQRGSVFVIQLPYESLTKM
;
A
#
# COMPACT_ATOMS: atom_id res chain seq x y z
N MET A 1 -14.69 -0.01 -16.31
CA MET A 1 -14.30 0.37 -17.68
C MET A 1 -15.37 1.23 -18.37
N GLU A 2 -16.64 0.87 -18.37
CA GLU A 2 -17.70 1.64 -19.02
C GLU A 2 -17.91 3.07 -18.51
N GLN A 3 -17.87 3.31 -17.21
CA GLN A 3 -18.02 4.66 -16.63
C GLN A 3 -16.90 5.62 -17.04
N GLY A 4 -15.66 5.16 -17.17
CA GLY A 4 -14.53 5.98 -17.63
C GLY A 4 -14.67 6.40 -19.10
N MET A 5 -15.15 5.49 -19.94
CA MET A 5 -15.38 5.76 -21.38
C MET A 5 -16.53 6.76 -21.58
N TYR A 6 -17.61 6.69 -20.78
CA TYR A 6 -18.69 7.66 -20.81
C TYR A 6 -18.22 9.07 -20.42
N GLN A 7 -17.41 9.18 -19.37
CA GLN A 7 -16.87 10.45 -18.88
C GLN A 7 -15.90 11.10 -19.89
N GLU A 8 -15.15 10.30 -20.63
CA GLU A 8 -14.23 10.77 -21.66
C GLU A 8 -14.98 11.29 -22.90
N ILE A 9 -16.03 10.61 -23.32
CA ILE A 9 -16.93 11.06 -24.42
C ILE A 9 -17.62 12.37 -24.03
N GLU A 10 -18.05 12.50 -22.79
CA GLU A 10 -18.70 13.71 -22.29
C GLU A 10 -17.73 14.89 -22.21
N ASN A 11 -16.49 14.68 -21.76
CA ASN A 11 -15.44 15.70 -21.75
C ASN A 11 -15.08 16.15 -23.16
N GLN A 12 -14.91 15.24 -24.12
CA GLN A 12 -14.64 15.60 -25.52
C GLN A 12 -15.81 16.39 -26.15
N ARG A 13 -17.05 16.06 -25.79
CA ARG A 13 -18.24 16.80 -26.20
C ARG A 13 -18.26 18.21 -25.61
N ASN A 14 -17.94 18.34 -24.33
CA ASN A 14 -17.89 19.64 -23.63
C ASN A 14 -16.80 20.55 -24.20
N ASP A 15 -15.63 20.03 -24.52
CA ASP A 15 -14.55 20.79 -25.16
C ASP A 15 -14.93 21.29 -26.55
N ARG A 16 -15.57 20.44 -27.36
CA ARG A 16 -16.09 20.87 -28.68
C ARG A 16 -17.15 21.97 -28.55
N ILE A 17 -18.04 21.84 -27.57
CA ILE A 17 -19.08 22.85 -27.28
C ILE A 17 -18.42 24.16 -26.84
N ARG A 18 -17.39 24.10 -26.01
CA ARG A 18 -16.65 25.28 -25.52
C ARG A 18 -15.99 26.07 -26.67
N ILE A 19 -15.36 25.36 -27.60
CA ILE A 19 -14.74 25.95 -28.79
C ILE A 19 -15.80 26.57 -29.68
N LEU A 20 -16.87 25.83 -29.96
CA LEU A 20 -17.98 26.31 -30.75
C LEU A 20 -18.57 27.60 -30.18
N ARG A 21 -18.73 27.65 -28.83
CA ARG A 21 -19.17 28.85 -28.11
C ARG A 21 -18.18 30.02 -28.29
N LYS A 22 -16.87 29.80 -28.14
CA LYS A 22 -15.85 30.85 -28.37
C LYS A 22 -15.92 31.38 -29.79
N LEU A 23 -16.00 30.50 -30.79
CA LEU A 23 -16.07 30.91 -32.22
C LEU A 23 -17.38 31.65 -32.53
N LEU A 24 -18.52 31.19 -32.02
CA LEU A 24 -19.81 31.84 -32.18
C LEU A 24 -19.84 33.22 -31.53
N LEU A 25 -19.31 33.33 -30.31
CA LEU A 25 -19.21 34.62 -29.61
C LEU A 25 -18.32 35.61 -30.35
N GLY A 26 -17.16 35.16 -30.83
CA GLY A 26 -16.27 35.96 -31.67
C GLY A 26 -16.93 36.39 -32.99
N GLY A 27 -17.69 35.48 -33.63
CA GLY A 27 -18.46 35.80 -34.84
C GLY A 27 -19.57 36.84 -34.60
N LEU A 28 -20.27 36.73 -33.46
CA LEU A 28 -21.28 37.70 -33.04
C LEU A 28 -20.67 39.09 -32.80
N LEU A 29 -19.54 39.17 -32.09
CA LEU A 29 -18.81 40.42 -31.85
C LEU A 29 -18.31 41.03 -33.14
N PHE A 30 -17.82 40.20 -34.08
CA PHE A 30 -17.46 40.62 -35.43
C PHE A 30 -18.64 41.27 -36.15
N LEU A 31 -19.80 40.64 -36.19
CA LEU A 31 -20.99 41.16 -36.86
C LEU A 31 -21.49 42.44 -36.19
N LEU A 32 -21.49 42.54 -34.89
CA LEU A 32 -21.85 43.76 -34.15
C LEU A 32 -20.87 44.90 -34.44
N GLY A 33 -19.56 44.65 -34.43
CA GLY A 33 -18.53 45.62 -34.75
C GLY A 33 -18.66 46.11 -36.19
N TRP A 34 -18.87 45.22 -37.16
CA TRP A 34 -19.10 45.58 -38.54
C TRP A 34 -20.35 46.43 -38.74
N SER A 35 -21.46 46.03 -38.11
CA SER A 35 -22.70 46.81 -38.14
C SER A 35 -22.55 48.22 -37.56
N ALA A 36 -21.84 48.35 -36.43
CA ALA A 36 -21.58 49.67 -35.81
C ALA A 36 -20.71 50.56 -36.69
N ILE A 37 -19.61 50.05 -37.24
CA ILE A 37 -18.69 50.81 -38.10
C ILE A 37 -19.41 51.22 -39.40
N THR A 38 -20.13 50.29 -40.05
CA THR A 38 -20.88 50.62 -41.28
C THR A 38 -22.01 51.63 -40.99
N GLY A 39 -22.62 51.57 -39.81
CA GLY A 39 -23.59 52.56 -39.37
C GLY A 39 -22.98 53.99 -39.22
N MET A 40 -21.79 54.09 -38.59
CA MET A 40 -21.06 55.32 -38.46
C MET A 40 -20.63 55.91 -39.81
N GLU A 41 -20.09 55.05 -40.69
CA GLU A 41 -19.69 55.46 -42.03
C GLU A 41 -20.89 55.90 -42.87
N TYR A 42 -22.05 55.24 -42.73
CA TYR A 42 -23.29 55.67 -43.40
C TYR A 42 -23.80 57.02 -42.88
N HIS A 43 -23.67 57.27 -41.58
CA HIS A 43 -24.03 58.57 -40.98
C HIS A 43 -23.12 59.66 -41.53
N SER A 44 -21.80 59.47 -41.55
CA SER A 44 -20.83 60.38 -42.17
C SER A 44 -21.09 60.65 -43.65
N TYR A 45 -21.47 59.59 -44.41
CA TYR A 45 -21.90 59.75 -45.80
C TYR A 45 -23.11 60.66 -45.93
N LYS A 46 -24.15 60.50 -45.09
CA LYS A 46 -25.34 61.38 -45.08
C LYS A 46 -24.99 62.81 -44.75
N GLU A 47 -24.13 63.05 -43.77
CA GLU A 47 -23.70 64.40 -43.40
C GLU A 47 -22.97 65.09 -44.56
N LYS A 48 -22.02 64.41 -45.24
CA LYS A 48 -21.34 64.93 -46.43
C LYS A 48 -22.31 65.26 -47.54
N LEU A 49 -23.29 64.42 -47.78
CA LEU A 49 -24.30 64.61 -48.79
C LEU A 49 -25.21 65.80 -48.42
N ALA A 50 -25.62 65.96 -47.18
CA ALA A 50 -26.40 67.08 -46.71
C ALA A 50 -25.66 68.41 -46.85
N LEU A 51 -24.33 68.40 -46.53
CA LEU A 51 -23.47 69.54 -46.68
C LEU A 51 -23.34 69.94 -48.17
N ALA A 52 -23.12 68.98 -49.10
CA ALA A 52 -23.06 69.24 -50.53
C ALA A 52 -24.38 69.80 -51.08
N ALA A 53 -25.49 69.28 -50.61
CA ALA A 53 -26.85 69.82 -50.96
C ALA A 53 -27.02 71.25 -50.50
N GLN A 54 -26.55 71.59 -49.28
CA GLN A 54 -26.60 72.94 -48.76
C GLN A 54 -25.73 73.90 -49.57
N MET A 55 -24.53 73.52 -49.89
CA MET A 55 -23.63 74.36 -50.74
C MET A 55 -24.24 74.68 -52.10
N ARG A 56 -24.83 73.73 -52.79
CA ARG A 56 -25.40 73.95 -54.12
C ARG A 56 -26.70 74.78 -54.09
N ARG A 57 -27.51 74.66 -53.08
CA ARG A 57 -28.71 75.52 -52.94
C ARG A 57 -28.36 76.99 -52.75
N LYS A 58 -27.25 77.26 -52.06
CA LYS A 58 -26.75 78.64 -51.81
C LYS A 58 -26.12 79.26 -53.06
N GLU A 59 -25.53 78.44 -53.97
CA GLU A 59 -25.07 78.95 -55.25
C GLU A 59 -26.24 79.39 -56.11
N THR A 60 -27.41 78.77 -56.06
CA THR A 60 -28.60 79.12 -56.83
C THR A 60 -29.34 80.34 -56.26
N ASP A 61 -29.30 80.58 -54.91
CA ASP A 61 -30.02 81.67 -54.26
C ASP A 61 -29.21 82.98 -54.04
N GLY A 62 -27.95 83.06 -54.54
CA GLY A 62 -27.09 84.24 -54.38
C GLY A 62 -26.68 84.61 -52.94
N GLN A 63 -26.90 83.75 -52.00
CA GLN A 63 -26.50 83.98 -50.63
C GLN A 63 -25.10 83.42 -50.36
N THR A 64 -24.25 84.23 -49.81
CA THR A 64 -22.84 83.92 -49.55
C THR A 64 -22.60 82.76 -48.55
N PRO A 65 -21.49 82.04 -48.64
CA PRO A 65 -21.12 80.87 -47.85
C PRO A 65 -21.03 81.09 -46.36
N PHE A 66 -21.16 82.29 -45.85
CA PHE A 66 -20.97 82.69 -44.46
C PHE A 66 -21.98 82.09 -43.44
N ALA A 67 -23.18 81.74 -43.91
CA ALA A 67 -24.21 81.11 -42.98
C ALA A 67 -23.91 79.66 -42.70
N ILE A 68 -23.12 78.98 -43.50
CA ILE A 68 -22.69 77.54 -43.25
C ILE A 68 -21.68 77.50 -42.08
N LEU A 69 -20.84 78.54 -42.00
CA LEU A 69 -19.85 78.65 -40.91
C LEU A 69 -20.48 78.95 -39.55
N LYS A 70 -21.74 79.47 -39.50
CA LYS A 70 -22.48 79.79 -38.26
C LYS A 70 -23.27 78.66 -37.67
N GLY A 71 -23.34 77.44 -38.30
CA GLY A 71 -24.00 76.30 -37.72
C GLY A 71 -25.53 76.38 -37.59
N GLU A 72 -26.19 77.23 -38.37
CA GLU A 72 -27.68 77.34 -38.33
C GLU A 72 -28.30 76.09 -38.96
N PRO A 73 -29.30 75.47 -38.31
CA PRO A 73 -29.97 74.28 -38.82
C PRO A 73 -30.77 74.60 -40.11
N ILE A 74 -30.38 74.04 -41.24
CA ILE A 74 -31.09 74.21 -42.51
C ILE A 74 -31.84 72.93 -42.77
N ASP A 75 -33.14 73.04 -42.78
CA ASP A 75 -34.05 71.90 -43.11
C ASP A 75 -34.03 71.66 -44.62
N ILE A 76 -33.23 70.71 -45.05
CA ILE A 76 -33.17 70.25 -46.45
C ILE A 76 -33.66 68.81 -46.51
N ASN A 77 -34.65 68.60 -47.36
CA ASN A 77 -35.08 67.25 -47.68
C ASN A 77 -34.02 66.56 -48.62
N VAL A 78 -33.04 65.94 -47.98
CA VAL A 78 -31.93 65.24 -48.66
C VAL A 78 -32.44 64.24 -49.68
N LYS A 79 -33.60 63.61 -49.46
CA LYS A 79 -34.21 62.65 -50.38
C LYS A 79 -34.65 63.32 -51.66
N GLU A 80 -35.22 64.54 -51.62
CA GLU A 80 -35.70 65.29 -52.73
C GLU A 80 -34.51 65.77 -53.62
N PHE A 81 -33.44 66.27 -52.96
CA PHE A 81 -32.17 66.60 -53.62
C PHE A 81 -31.54 65.37 -54.30
N GLN A 82 -31.53 64.21 -53.66
CA GLN A 82 -31.03 62.98 -54.30
C GLN A 82 -31.81 62.66 -55.59
N LYS A 83 -33.16 62.76 -55.51
CA LYS A 83 -34.04 62.49 -56.66
C LYS A 83 -33.88 63.46 -57.78
N GLN A 84 -33.81 64.75 -57.47
CA GLN A 84 -33.71 65.83 -58.49
C GLN A 84 -32.37 65.80 -59.23
N TYR A 85 -31.26 65.39 -58.59
CA TYR A 85 -29.92 65.31 -59.16
C TYR A 85 -29.42 63.95 -59.51
N GLY A 86 -30.31 62.92 -59.46
CA GLY A 86 -29.92 61.57 -59.89
C GLY A 86 -28.99 60.84 -58.88
N TYR A 87 -28.89 61.28 -57.64
CA TYR A 87 -28.03 60.68 -56.64
C TYR A 87 -28.73 59.56 -55.81
N GLU A 88 -29.80 58.99 -56.36
CA GLU A 88 -30.55 57.91 -55.73
C GLU A 88 -29.72 56.63 -55.51
N ARG A 89 -28.79 56.34 -56.43
CA ARG A 89 -27.91 55.17 -56.30
C ARG A 89 -26.59 55.58 -55.70
N LEU A 90 -26.12 54.83 -54.74
CA LEU A 90 -24.78 54.99 -54.04
C LEU A 90 -23.63 55.09 -55.07
N GLU A 91 -23.76 54.43 -56.21
CA GLU A 91 -22.73 54.38 -57.28
C GLU A 91 -22.71 55.65 -58.14
N SER A 92 -23.72 56.47 -58.11
CA SER A 92 -23.86 57.62 -58.93
C SER A 92 -23.16 58.91 -58.46
N ASN A 93 -22.68 58.89 -57.20
CA ASN A 93 -22.00 60.05 -56.61
C ASN A 93 -20.64 59.68 -56.03
N ILE A 94 -19.73 60.63 -55.89
CA ILE A 94 -18.37 60.42 -55.36
C ILE A 94 -18.38 60.00 -53.94
N TYR A 95 -19.24 60.52 -53.10
CA TYR A 95 -19.34 60.21 -51.70
C TYR A 95 -19.90 58.80 -51.48
N GLY A 96 -20.80 58.33 -52.36
CA GLY A 96 -21.32 56.98 -52.31
C GLY A 96 -20.28 55.95 -52.72
N LYS A 97 -19.45 56.26 -53.71
CA LYS A 97 -18.30 55.38 -54.08
C LYS A 97 -17.29 55.29 -52.95
N GLU A 98 -16.96 56.42 -52.30
CA GLU A 98 -16.04 56.46 -51.12
C GLU A 98 -16.60 55.63 -49.99
N TYR A 99 -17.89 55.75 -49.68
CA TYR A 99 -18.57 54.92 -48.65
C TYR A 99 -18.51 53.41 -48.97
N GLN A 100 -18.78 53.01 -50.20
CA GLN A 100 -18.72 51.63 -50.63
C GLN A 100 -17.29 51.04 -50.50
N GLN A 101 -16.27 51.82 -50.97
CA GLN A 101 -14.89 51.40 -50.83
C GLN A 101 -14.46 51.23 -49.38
N LYS A 102 -14.81 52.16 -48.49
CA LYS A 102 -14.54 52.09 -47.06
C LYS A 102 -15.22 50.85 -46.42
N ARG A 103 -16.49 50.62 -46.75
CA ARG A 103 -17.27 49.46 -46.23
C ARG A 103 -16.65 48.13 -46.68
N ILE A 104 -16.18 47.99 -47.88
CA ILE A 104 -15.49 46.80 -48.39
C ILE A 104 -14.16 46.63 -47.64
N PHE A 105 -13.39 47.72 -47.51
CA PHE A 105 -12.08 47.68 -46.84
C PHE A 105 -12.18 47.32 -45.36
N THR A 106 -13.11 47.95 -44.63
CA THR A 106 -13.36 47.62 -43.21
C THR A 106 -13.87 46.18 -43.06
N GLY A 107 -14.71 45.70 -43.94
CA GLY A 107 -15.17 44.31 -44.00
C GLY A 107 -14.04 43.30 -44.19
N ILE A 108 -13.10 43.61 -45.09
CA ILE A 108 -11.91 42.77 -45.32
C ILE A 108 -11.03 42.72 -44.05
N ILE A 109 -10.72 43.89 -43.47
CA ILE A 109 -9.89 43.97 -42.25
C ILE A 109 -10.52 43.15 -41.09
N LEU A 110 -11.81 43.39 -40.84
CA LEU A 110 -12.51 42.68 -39.75
C LEU A 110 -12.57 41.17 -40.02
N SER A 111 -12.80 40.75 -41.30
CA SER A 111 -12.78 39.33 -41.64
C SER A 111 -11.41 38.71 -41.41
N LEU A 112 -10.34 39.43 -41.74
CA LEU A 112 -8.96 38.97 -41.49
C LEU A 112 -8.68 38.84 -39.97
N CYS A 113 -9.11 39.80 -39.17
CA CYS A 113 -9.02 39.73 -37.72
C CYS A 113 -9.78 38.55 -37.14
N TYR A 114 -10.98 38.27 -37.65
CA TYR A 114 -11.76 37.11 -37.21
C TYR A 114 -11.07 35.78 -37.60
N LEU A 115 -10.46 35.69 -38.78
CA LEU A 115 -9.72 34.50 -39.19
C LEU A 115 -8.49 34.24 -38.30
N VAL A 116 -7.76 35.32 -37.93
CA VAL A 116 -6.64 35.21 -36.99
C VAL A 116 -7.14 34.73 -35.60
N TYR A 117 -8.23 35.33 -35.11
CA TYR A 117 -8.84 34.90 -33.86
C TYR A 117 -9.27 33.42 -33.89
N ALA A 118 -9.96 33.01 -34.94
CA ALA A 118 -10.38 31.62 -35.11
C ALA A 118 -9.20 30.66 -35.19
N GLY A 119 -8.13 31.06 -35.87
CA GLY A 119 -6.86 30.33 -35.95
C GLY A 119 -6.22 30.13 -34.56
N ALA A 120 -6.17 31.21 -33.76
CA ALA A 120 -5.65 31.16 -32.40
C ALA A 120 -6.46 30.22 -31.51
N VAL A 121 -7.79 30.28 -31.56
CA VAL A 121 -8.69 29.37 -30.80
C VAL A 121 -8.48 27.90 -31.20
N LEU A 122 -8.32 27.65 -32.51
CA LEU A 122 -8.06 26.28 -32.99
C LEU A 122 -6.67 25.77 -32.60
N GLN A 123 -5.67 26.68 -32.59
CA GLN A 123 -4.32 26.34 -32.13
C GLN A 123 -4.28 26.02 -30.63
N GLU A 124 -4.94 26.83 -29.78
CA GLU A 124 -5.11 26.56 -28.34
C GLU A 124 -5.71 25.16 -28.13
N TYR A 125 -6.74 24.81 -28.88
CA TYR A 125 -7.34 23.49 -28.80
C TYR A 125 -6.40 22.36 -29.21
N LYS A 126 -5.69 22.51 -30.32
CA LYS A 126 -4.72 21.47 -30.77
C LYS A 126 -3.61 21.26 -29.74
N CYS A 127 -3.12 22.35 -29.15
CA CYS A 127 -2.08 22.28 -28.10
C CYS A 127 -2.59 21.52 -26.86
N SER A 128 -3.74 21.92 -26.34
CA SER A 128 -4.38 21.25 -25.19
C SER A 128 -4.66 19.78 -25.46
N LYS A 129 -5.11 19.42 -26.65
CA LYS A 129 -5.35 18.03 -27.04
C LYS A 129 -4.06 17.22 -27.10
N ARG A 130 -2.96 17.78 -27.60
CA ARG A 130 -1.65 17.10 -27.62
C ARG A 130 -1.12 16.85 -26.21
N GLU A 131 -1.17 17.87 -25.34
CA GLU A 131 -0.76 17.71 -23.93
C GLU A 131 -1.56 16.62 -23.21
N MET A 132 -2.87 16.54 -23.48
CA MET A 132 -3.72 15.50 -22.90
C MET A 132 -3.33 14.10 -23.40
N GLN A 133 -3.06 13.95 -24.70
CA GLN A 133 -2.62 12.68 -25.29
C GLN A 133 -1.25 12.25 -24.75
N GLU A 134 -0.31 13.17 -24.60
CA GLU A 134 1.00 12.88 -24.01
C GLU A 134 0.89 12.42 -22.55
N ARG A 135 -0.01 13.04 -21.76
CA ARG A 135 -0.28 12.61 -20.38
C ARG A 135 -0.87 11.22 -20.34
N GLN A 136 -1.86 10.91 -21.18
CA GLN A 136 -2.47 9.58 -21.25
C GLN A 136 -1.45 8.52 -21.65
N TRP A 137 -0.59 8.81 -22.62
CA TRP A 137 0.46 7.89 -23.05
C TRP A 137 1.46 7.59 -21.93
N LYS A 138 1.92 8.61 -21.20
CA LYS A 138 2.82 8.43 -20.04
C LYS A 138 2.19 7.59 -18.94
N ILE A 139 0.89 7.75 -18.68
CA ILE A 139 0.16 6.92 -17.69
C ILE A 139 0.08 5.47 -18.18
N ALA A 140 -0.22 5.25 -19.45
CA ALA A 140 -0.29 3.91 -20.01
C ALA A 140 1.07 3.19 -19.98
N GLU A 141 2.16 3.88 -20.27
CA GLU A 141 3.53 3.38 -20.19
C GLU A 141 3.90 3.01 -18.73
N ALA A 142 3.56 3.88 -17.77
CA ALA A 142 3.78 3.63 -16.34
C ALA A 142 3.02 2.37 -15.84
N VAL A 143 1.78 2.17 -16.29
CA VAL A 143 0.99 0.98 -15.97
C VAL A 143 1.64 -0.28 -16.56
N GLU A 144 2.13 -0.22 -17.80
CA GLU A 144 2.80 -1.34 -18.45
C GLU A 144 4.13 -1.70 -17.78
N ASP A 145 4.88 -0.71 -17.30
CA ASP A 145 6.13 -0.94 -16.56
C ASP A 145 5.89 -1.58 -15.19
N ILE A 146 4.80 -1.20 -14.49
CA ILE A 146 4.37 -1.86 -13.24
C ILE A 146 4.00 -3.33 -13.52
N ASP A 147 3.24 -3.59 -14.58
CA ASP A 147 2.82 -4.96 -14.94
C ASP A 147 4.05 -5.85 -15.27
N LYS A 148 5.08 -5.27 -15.86
CA LYS A 148 6.37 -5.93 -16.12
C LYS A 148 7.29 -6.04 -14.90
N GLY A 149 6.89 -5.52 -13.74
CA GLY A 149 7.66 -5.56 -12.51
C GLY A 149 8.91 -4.67 -12.49
N LYS A 150 9.01 -3.68 -13.38
CA LYS A 150 10.17 -2.78 -13.49
C LYS A 150 10.17 -1.64 -12.48
N GLY A 151 9.06 -1.39 -11.79
CA GLY A 151 8.88 -0.24 -10.91
C GLY A 151 8.75 1.10 -11.66
N LEU A 152 8.18 2.09 -11.01
CA LEU A 152 8.02 3.43 -11.59
C LEU A 152 9.38 4.16 -11.58
N LEU A 153 9.92 4.45 -12.75
CA LEU A 153 11.00 5.39 -12.93
C LEU A 153 10.48 6.81 -12.67
N ASN A 154 11.18 7.59 -11.84
CA ASN A 154 10.85 8.96 -11.43
C ASN A 154 10.39 9.85 -12.59
N LEU A 155 9.10 9.92 -12.82
CA LEU A 155 8.46 10.87 -13.70
C LEU A 155 7.91 12.00 -12.82
N GLU A 156 8.50 13.20 -12.93
CA GLU A 156 8.00 14.43 -12.29
C GLU A 156 6.64 14.83 -12.88
N ILE A 157 5.58 14.14 -12.52
CA ILE A 157 4.23 14.52 -12.91
C ILE A 157 3.41 14.68 -11.63
N SER A 158 3.18 15.91 -11.23
CA SER A 158 2.21 16.28 -10.21
C SER A 158 0.78 16.00 -10.73
N ASN A 159 0.34 14.77 -10.63
CA ASN A 159 -1.00 14.34 -11.03
C ASN A 159 -1.53 13.32 -10.00
N PRO A 160 -2.76 13.48 -9.48
CA PRO A 160 -3.38 12.53 -8.56
C PRO A 160 -3.39 11.07 -9.06
N ALA A 161 -3.45 10.86 -10.38
CA ALA A 161 -3.37 9.54 -10.99
C ALA A 161 -1.98 8.90 -10.82
N TYR A 162 -0.91 9.70 -10.90
CA TYR A 162 0.46 9.23 -10.69
C TYR A 162 0.71 8.83 -9.24
N GLU A 163 0.25 9.64 -8.27
CA GLU A 163 0.32 9.29 -6.84
C GLU A 163 -0.43 7.99 -6.53
N ALA A 164 -1.57 7.76 -7.18
CA ALA A 164 -2.33 6.51 -7.02
C ALA A 164 -1.57 5.31 -7.61
N LEU A 165 -0.90 5.47 -8.75
CA LEU A 165 -0.04 4.45 -9.37
C LEU A 165 1.19 4.13 -8.52
N GLU A 166 1.84 5.14 -7.93
CA GLU A 166 2.99 4.96 -7.03
C GLU A 166 2.61 4.18 -5.77
N ARG A 167 1.44 4.48 -5.19
CA ARG A 167 0.89 3.68 -4.07
C ARG A 167 0.60 2.24 -4.47
N LEU A 168 0.04 2.01 -5.65
CA LEU A 168 -0.21 0.67 -6.19
C LEU A 168 1.10 -0.09 -6.43
N ASP A 169 2.10 0.53 -7.02
CA ASP A 169 3.42 -0.08 -7.24
C ASP A 169 4.07 -0.47 -5.92
N SER A 170 4.15 0.47 -4.96
CA SER A 170 4.71 0.21 -3.63
C SER A 170 3.98 -0.92 -2.89
N HIS A 171 2.66 -0.98 -3.00
CA HIS A 171 1.84 -2.04 -2.42
C HIS A 171 2.09 -3.39 -3.11
N THR A 172 2.14 -3.40 -4.45
CA THR A 172 2.41 -4.61 -5.24
C THR A 172 3.81 -5.16 -4.96
N GLN A 173 4.84 -4.31 -4.93
CA GLN A 173 6.19 -4.70 -4.56
C GLN A 173 6.26 -5.26 -3.13
N SER A 174 5.52 -4.66 -2.19
CA SER A 174 5.42 -5.18 -0.82
C SER A 174 4.80 -6.58 -0.78
N ILE A 175 3.73 -6.83 -1.55
CA ILE A 175 3.09 -8.14 -1.66
C ILE A 175 4.04 -9.16 -2.30
N LEU A 176 4.71 -8.79 -3.40
CA LEU A 176 5.68 -9.67 -4.08
C LEU A 176 6.84 -10.05 -3.17
N ARG A 177 7.39 -9.09 -2.42
CA ARG A 177 8.45 -9.38 -1.42
C ARG A 177 7.96 -10.34 -0.35
N LYS A 178 6.77 -10.12 0.21
CA LYS A 178 6.18 -11.02 1.21
C LYS A 178 5.97 -12.43 0.65
N ALA A 179 5.43 -12.54 -0.56
CA ALA A 179 5.24 -13.83 -1.23
C ALA A 179 6.56 -14.55 -1.50
N GLN A 180 7.61 -13.82 -1.85
CA GLN A 180 8.94 -14.34 -2.09
C GLN A 180 9.59 -14.81 -0.78
N ASP A 181 9.48 -14.02 0.28
CA ASP A 181 9.94 -14.39 1.64
C ASP A 181 9.21 -15.64 2.16
N GLU A 182 7.91 -15.76 1.94
CA GLU A 182 7.13 -16.94 2.32
C GLU A 182 7.55 -18.18 1.52
N LYS A 183 7.79 -18.03 0.22
CA LYS A 183 8.29 -19.11 -0.63
C LYS A 183 9.68 -19.60 -0.18
N GLU A 184 10.59 -18.67 0.14
CA GLU A 184 11.93 -19.00 0.64
C GLU A 184 11.85 -19.74 1.99
N LYS A 185 11.05 -19.23 2.94
CA LYS A 185 10.79 -19.89 4.23
C LYS A 185 10.21 -21.30 4.08
N THR A 186 9.30 -21.48 3.11
CA THR A 186 8.72 -22.80 2.82
C THR A 186 9.76 -23.76 2.25
N LYS A 187 10.62 -23.28 1.35
CA LYS A 187 11.72 -24.08 0.79
C LYS A 187 12.73 -24.50 1.85
N GLU A 188 13.14 -23.55 2.72
CA GLU A 188 14.00 -23.85 3.87
C GLU A 188 13.35 -24.92 4.76
N MET A 189 12.06 -24.76 5.08
CA MET A 189 11.32 -25.73 5.89
C MET A 189 11.33 -27.14 5.30
N VAL A 190 11.06 -27.29 4.00
CA VAL A 190 11.07 -28.60 3.33
C VAL A 190 12.47 -29.21 3.37
N THR A 191 13.51 -28.41 3.19
CA THR A 191 14.90 -28.85 3.26
C THR A 191 15.26 -29.34 4.66
N ASP A 192 14.92 -28.56 5.67
CA ASP A 192 15.16 -28.88 7.10
C ASP A 192 14.44 -30.17 7.51
N ILE A 193 13.14 -30.28 7.17
CA ILE A 193 12.35 -31.50 7.44
C ILE A 193 13.02 -32.73 6.81
N SER A 194 13.45 -32.60 5.56
CA SER A 194 14.10 -33.69 4.84
C SER A 194 15.37 -34.16 5.53
N HIS A 195 16.19 -33.22 6.04
CA HIS A 195 17.39 -33.55 6.80
C HIS A 195 17.07 -34.22 8.14
N GLN A 196 16.06 -33.71 8.87
CA GLN A 196 15.68 -34.22 10.18
C GLN A 196 15.02 -35.60 10.13
N LEU A 197 14.35 -35.93 9.01
CA LEU A 197 13.80 -37.29 8.78
C LEU A 197 14.87 -38.28 8.32
N LYS A 198 15.84 -37.85 7.50
CA LYS A 198 16.88 -38.72 6.95
C LYS A 198 17.73 -39.40 8.02
N THR A 199 18.07 -38.65 9.07
CA THR A 199 18.95 -39.15 10.15
C THR A 199 18.34 -40.32 10.96
N PRO A 200 17.13 -40.22 11.54
CA PRO A 200 16.53 -41.31 12.28
C PRO A 200 16.17 -42.51 11.35
N ILE A 201 15.77 -42.24 10.09
CA ILE A 201 15.51 -43.29 9.13
C ILE A 201 16.78 -44.08 8.80
N ALA A 202 17.93 -43.40 8.61
CA ALA A 202 19.21 -44.04 8.40
C ALA A 202 19.66 -44.88 9.61
N ALA A 203 19.44 -44.33 10.84
CA ALA A 203 19.74 -45.07 12.07
C ALA A 203 18.85 -46.32 12.22
N LEU A 204 17.54 -46.22 11.93
CA LEU A 204 16.64 -47.36 11.91
C LEU A 204 17.08 -48.43 10.91
N LYS A 205 17.43 -48.01 9.69
CA LYS A 205 17.92 -48.93 8.66
C LYS A 205 19.19 -49.65 9.09
N SER A 206 20.14 -48.92 9.64
CA SER A 206 21.40 -49.52 10.15
C SER A 206 21.14 -50.48 11.33
N CYS A 207 20.25 -50.16 12.26
CA CYS A 207 19.89 -51.09 13.32
C CYS A 207 19.19 -52.34 12.77
N PHE A 208 18.34 -52.21 11.77
CA PHE A 208 17.66 -53.31 11.13
C PHE A 208 18.64 -54.24 10.41
N GLU A 209 19.58 -53.70 9.62
CA GLU A 209 20.63 -54.46 8.92
C GLU A 209 21.51 -55.27 9.91
N VAL A 210 21.79 -54.69 11.09
CA VAL A 210 22.52 -55.39 12.16
C VAL A 210 21.68 -56.51 12.79
N LEU A 211 20.37 -56.29 13.00
CA LEU A 211 19.48 -57.28 13.57
C LEU A 211 19.21 -58.50 12.64
N GLU A 212 19.34 -58.32 11.31
CA GLU A 212 19.27 -59.40 10.33
C GLU A 212 20.54 -60.27 10.31
N SER A 213 21.64 -59.82 10.91
CA SER A 213 22.86 -60.60 11.00
C SER A 213 22.71 -61.76 12.01
N GLU A 214 23.10 -62.99 11.64
CA GLU A 214 22.98 -64.19 12.47
C GLU A 214 23.95 -64.28 13.66
N ILE A 215 24.81 -63.23 13.87
CA ILE A 215 25.98 -63.30 14.78
C ILE A 215 25.72 -62.60 16.10
N LEU A 216 24.54 -62.07 16.36
CA LEU A 216 24.23 -61.27 17.54
C LEU A 216 23.91 -62.17 18.76
N THR A 217 24.48 -61.80 19.95
CA THR A 217 24.04 -62.32 21.23
C THR A 217 22.65 -61.79 21.59
N GLN A 218 21.92 -62.50 22.48
CA GLN A 218 20.61 -62.04 22.93
C GLN A 218 20.64 -60.64 23.59
N LYS A 219 21.75 -60.27 24.24
CA LYS A 219 21.93 -59.00 24.85
C LYS A 219 22.08 -57.87 23.80
N GLU A 220 22.89 -58.10 22.78
CA GLU A 220 23.09 -57.13 21.66
C GLU A 220 21.78 -56.94 20.89
N ARG A 221 21.06 -58.04 20.60
CA ARG A 221 19.77 -57.96 19.93
C ARG A 221 18.79 -57.06 20.66
N ARG A 222 18.65 -57.25 21.98
CA ARG A 222 17.78 -56.38 22.81
C ARG A 222 18.22 -54.94 22.85
N GLU A 223 19.51 -54.66 22.77
CA GLU A 223 20.03 -53.30 22.72
C GLU A 223 19.69 -52.60 21.41
N PHE A 224 19.82 -53.31 20.27
CA PHE A 224 19.42 -52.74 18.98
C PHE A 224 17.92 -52.60 18.83
N GLU A 225 17.11 -53.52 19.34
CA GLU A 225 15.64 -53.37 19.44
C GLU A 225 15.24 -52.13 20.22
N LYS A 226 15.82 -51.88 21.38
CA LYS A 226 15.59 -50.64 22.16
C LYS A 226 16.01 -49.40 21.42
N ARG A 227 17.12 -49.44 20.69
CA ARG A 227 17.55 -48.29 19.86
C ARG A 227 16.54 -48.04 18.74
N MET A 228 16.03 -49.04 18.10
CA MET A 228 15.00 -48.89 17.06
C MET A 228 13.71 -48.32 17.64
N GLU A 229 13.22 -48.84 18.75
CA GLU A 229 12.02 -48.33 19.43
C GLU A 229 12.17 -46.87 19.77
N LYS A 230 13.32 -46.47 20.26
CA LYS A 230 13.65 -45.10 20.57
C LYS A 230 13.65 -44.18 19.35
N GLN A 231 14.21 -44.64 18.21
CA GLN A 231 14.19 -43.86 16.97
C GLN A 231 12.77 -43.76 16.36
N LEU A 232 11.92 -44.78 16.53
CA LEU A 232 10.51 -44.72 16.14
C LEU A 232 9.76 -43.65 16.96
N GLN A 233 9.93 -43.65 18.29
CA GLN A 233 9.32 -42.66 19.17
C GLN A 233 9.76 -41.23 18.81
N ASN A 234 11.04 -41.04 18.49
CA ASN A 234 11.57 -39.76 18.00
C ASN A 234 10.91 -39.31 16.70
N LEU A 235 10.69 -40.22 15.74
CA LEU A 235 10.00 -39.94 14.47
C LEU A 235 8.52 -39.59 14.69
N GLU A 236 7.83 -40.29 15.59
CA GLU A 236 6.45 -40.00 15.96
C GLU A 236 6.32 -38.59 16.57
N GLN A 237 7.20 -38.25 17.51
CA GLN A 237 7.23 -36.91 18.12
C GLN A 237 7.53 -35.83 17.09
N LEU A 238 8.53 -36.04 16.21
CA LEU A 238 8.86 -35.10 15.15
C LEU A 238 7.67 -34.89 14.21
N SER A 239 7.01 -35.97 13.81
CA SER A 239 5.82 -35.91 12.95
C SER A 239 4.68 -35.12 13.58
N ALA A 240 4.38 -35.36 14.87
CA ALA A 240 3.34 -34.65 15.60
C ALA A 240 3.63 -33.12 15.67
N VAL A 241 4.88 -32.76 15.96
CA VAL A 241 5.29 -31.35 16.01
C VAL A 241 5.23 -30.68 14.62
N LEU A 242 5.65 -31.38 13.57
CA LEU A 242 5.57 -30.87 12.19
C LEU A 242 4.13 -30.63 11.75
N VAL A 243 3.20 -31.51 12.10
CA VAL A 243 1.77 -31.34 11.84
C VAL A 243 1.25 -30.08 12.55
N ASN A 244 1.63 -29.89 13.82
CA ASN A 244 1.22 -28.69 14.57
C ASN A 244 1.78 -27.41 13.94
N ILE A 245 3.05 -27.40 13.55
CA ILE A 245 3.66 -26.25 12.86
C ILE A 245 2.96 -25.97 11.54
N SER A 246 2.75 -27.00 10.72
CA SER A 246 2.06 -26.83 9.43
C SER A 246 0.65 -26.27 9.60
N ARG A 247 -0.09 -26.72 10.60
CA ARG A 247 -1.42 -26.19 10.91
C ARG A 247 -1.37 -24.74 11.38
N MET A 248 -0.37 -24.37 12.21
CA MET A 248 -0.17 -22.99 12.65
C MET A 248 0.21 -22.05 11.50
N GLU A 249 1.13 -22.48 10.65
CA GLU A 249 1.56 -21.66 9.48
C GLU A 249 0.46 -21.51 8.45
N ALA A 250 -0.39 -22.51 8.28
CA ALA A 250 -1.57 -22.45 7.43
C ALA A 250 -2.74 -21.64 8.05
N GLY A 251 -2.58 -21.11 9.27
CA GLY A 251 -3.66 -20.42 9.97
C GLY A 251 -4.83 -21.35 10.34
N LEU A 252 -4.61 -22.65 10.33
CA LEU A 252 -5.62 -23.66 10.63
C LEU A 252 -5.74 -23.97 12.13
N ILE A 253 -4.85 -23.43 12.95
CA ILE A 253 -4.96 -23.47 14.40
C ILE A 253 -5.54 -22.15 14.88
N ASP A 254 -6.81 -22.17 15.19
CA ASP A 254 -7.46 -21.07 15.90
C ASP A 254 -7.06 -21.14 17.38
N ILE A 255 -6.21 -20.21 17.79
CA ILE A 255 -5.94 -20.00 19.21
C ILE A 255 -7.17 -19.32 19.81
N SER A 256 -7.90 -20.06 20.63
CA SER A 256 -9.11 -19.60 21.29
C SER A 256 -8.77 -18.94 22.61
N LEU A 257 -8.52 -17.63 22.59
CA LEU A 257 -8.29 -16.86 23.81
C LEU A 257 -9.57 -16.82 24.66
N LYS A 258 -9.51 -17.39 25.87
CA LYS A 258 -10.58 -17.39 26.85
C LYS A 258 -10.05 -16.87 28.17
N ASN A 259 -10.94 -16.28 28.97
CA ASN A 259 -10.59 -15.90 30.32
C ASN A 259 -10.38 -17.15 31.17
N GLY A 260 -9.23 -17.29 31.79
CA GLY A 260 -8.88 -18.43 32.58
C GLY A 260 -7.77 -18.13 33.59
N LYS A 261 -7.69 -18.92 34.64
CA LYS A 261 -6.66 -18.79 35.69
C LYS A 261 -5.30 -19.23 35.13
N ILE A 262 -4.37 -18.30 35.03
CA ILE A 262 -3.02 -18.59 34.54
C ILE A 262 -2.26 -19.58 35.38
N PHE A 263 -2.48 -19.55 36.70
CA PHE A 263 -1.88 -20.49 37.64
C PHE A 263 -2.23 -21.95 37.31
N GLU A 264 -3.50 -22.23 36.97
CA GLU A 264 -3.93 -23.59 36.60
C GLU A 264 -3.21 -24.09 35.35
N THR A 265 -2.97 -23.19 34.40
CA THR A 265 -2.23 -23.52 33.16
C THR A 265 -0.76 -23.82 33.41
N ILE A 266 -0.11 -23.04 34.29
CA ILE A 266 1.28 -23.29 34.73
C ILE A 266 1.37 -24.59 35.48
N LEU A 267 0.47 -24.82 36.47
CA LEU A 267 0.42 -26.04 37.28
C LEU A 267 0.21 -27.29 36.38
N ALA A 268 -0.64 -27.19 35.36
CA ALA A 268 -0.87 -28.28 34.43
C ALA A 268 0.40 -28.58 33.57
N ALA A 269 1.23 -27.58 33.27
CA ALA A 269 2.51 -27.80 32.62
C ALA A 269 3.54 -28.46 33.54
N VAL A 270 3.63 -28.00 34.80
CA VAL A 270 4.50 -28.60 35.83
C VAL A 270 4.15 -30.06 36.05
N ASN A 271 2.85 -30.38 36.21
CA ASN A 271 2.40 -31.74 36.34
C ASN A 271 2.77 -32.64 35.12
N GLY A 272 2.81 -32.05 33.92
CA GLY A 272 3.21 -32.76 32.69
C GLY A 272 4.68 -33.16 32.65
N ILE A 273 5.56 -32.51 33.40
CA ILE A 273 7.00 -32.79 33.45
C ILE A 273 7.45 -33.49 34.75
N TRP A 274 6.57 -33.59 35.73
CA TRP A 274 6.90 -34.05 37.09
C TRP A 274 7.69 -35.36 37.09
N GLU A 275 7.21 -36.39 36.42
CA GLU A 275 7.86 -37.71 36.39
C GLU A 275 9.28 -37.66 35.84
N LYS A 276 9.53 -36.81 34.81
CA LYS A 276 10.85 -36.64 34.23
C LYS A 276 11.80 -35.86 35.14
N ALA A 277 11.28 -34.86 35.87
CA ALA A 277 12.05 -34.08 36.85
C ALA A 277 12.41 -34.96 38.08
N ASP A 278 11.46 -35.71 38.61
CA ASP A 278 11.68 -36.62 39.74
C ASP A 278 12.70 -37.70 39.42
N ALA A 279 12.62 -38.29 38.21
CA ALA A 279 13.60 -39.28 37.74
C ALA A 279 15.04 -38.76 37.68
N LYS A 280 15.25 -37.44 37.57
CA LYS A 280 16.56 -36.74 37.64
C LYS A 280 16.84 -36.13 39.03
N ALA A 281 15.94 -36.29 40.01
CA ALA A 281 15.99 -35.59 41.30
C ALA A 281 16.13 -34.06 41.14
N ILE A 282 15.36 -33.49 40.19
CA ILE A 282 15.28 -32.03 39.94
C ILE A 282 14.05 -31.52 40.69
N GLU A 283 14.25 -30.56 41.57
CA GLU A 283 13.16 -29.90 42.31
C GLU A 283 12.58 -28.74 41.47
N ILE A 284 11.23 -28.63 41.40
CA ILE A 284 10.55 -27.52 40.71
C ILE A 284 9.87 -26.65 41.76
N GLU A 285 10.41 -25.47 41.96
CA GLU A 285 9.88 -24.45 42.87
C GLU A 285 8.98 -23.46 42.11
N MET A 286 7.84 -23.12 42.71
CA MET A 286 6.95 -22.07 42.19
C MET A 286 6.92 -20.88 43.14
N ASP A 287 7.55 -19.79 42.77
CA ASP A 287 7.51 -18.50 43.48
C ASP A 287 6.39 -17.63 42.89
N ILE A 288 5.17 -17.89 43.32
CA ILE A 288 3.95 -17.28 42.82
C ILE A 288 3.18 -16.71 43.99
N CYS A 289 2.89 -15.42 43.99
CA CYS A 289 2.12 -14.80 45.08
C CYS A 289 0.62 -15.11 44.93
N GLU A 290 -0.09 -15.11 46.06
CA GLU A 290 -1.53 -15.43 46.18
C GLU A 290 -2.40 -14.57 45.21
N GLU A 291 -1.97 -13.34 44.93
CA GLU A 291 -2.66 -12.43 44.00
C GLU A 291 -2.68 -12.97 42.54
N ILE A 292 -1.65 -13.73 42.16
CA ILE A 292 -1.52 -14.35 40.85
C ILE A 292 -2.23 -15.70 40.74
N GLU A 293 -2.34 -16.44 41.86
CA GLU A 293 -3.06 -17.71 41.85
C GLU A 293 -4.53 -17.56 41.42
N ASN A 294 -5.14 -16.42 41.74
CA ASN A 294 -6.50 -16.09 41.35
C ASN A 294 -6.60 -15.19 40.12
N LEU A 295 -5.48 -14.88 39.49
CA LEU A 295 -5.45 -13.99 38.33
C LEU A 295 -5.99 -14.70 37.09
N GLU A 296 -7.03 -14.12 36.51
CA GLU A 296 -7.56 -14.52 35.21
C GLU A 296 -7.03 -13.63 34.11
N ILE A 297 -6.54 -14.24 33.02
CA ILE A 297 -6.09 -13.54 31.81
C ILE A 297 -6.68 -14.21 30.56
N MET A 298 -6.74 -13.45 29.46
CA MET A 298 -7.16 -13.98 28.17
C MET A 298 -6.03 -14.82 27.55
N HIS A 299 -6.20 -16.14 27.56
CA HIS A 299 -5.23 -17.07 26.97
C HIS A 299 -5.90 -18.36 26.49
N ASP A 300 -5.23 -19.11 25.63
CA ASP A 300 -5.58 -20.49 25.32
C ASP A 300 -4.79 -21.43 26.26
N SER A 301 -5.46 -21.98 27.25
CA SER A 301 -4.81 -22.80 28.29
C SER A 301 -4.13 -24.05 27.72
N LYS A 302 -4.67 -24.64 26.65
CA LYS A 302 -4.08 -25.82 26.01
C LYS A 302 -2.75 -25.48 25.34
N TRP A 303 -2.74 -24.43 24.50
CA TRP A 303 -1.55 -24.05 23.77
C TRP A 303 -0.50 -23.39 24.66
N LEU A 304 -0.92 -22.56 25.61
CA LEU A 304 0.03 -21.92 26.53
C LEU A 304 0.66 -22.96 27.46
N LYS A 305 -0.09 -23.98 27.93
CA LYS A 305 0.46 -25.14 28.64
C LYS A 305 1.57 -25.80 27.80
N GLU A 306 1.33 -26.05 26.54
CA GLU A 306 2.31 -26.68 25.64
C GLU A 306 3.59 -25.82 25.50
N ALA A 307 3.45 -24.50 25.37
CA ALA A 307 4.60 -23.59 25.32
C ALA A 307 5.45 -23.63 26.59
N ILE A 308 4.80 -23.61 27.77
CA ILE A 308 5.45 -23.69 29.08
C ILE A 308 6.12 -25.07 29.26
N LEU A 309 5.41 -26.15 28.90
CA LEU A 309 5.91 -27.51 28.98
C LEU A 309 7.19 -27.70 28.13
N ASN A 310 7.23 -27.17 26.91
CA ASN A 310 8.42 -27.22 26.07
C ASN A 310 9.66 -26.53 26.72
N ILE A 311 9.44 -25.43 27.44
CA ILE A 311 10.51 -24.75 28.18
C ILE A 311 10.96 -25.60 29.37
N LEU A 312 10.01 -26.13 30.13
CA LEU A 312 10.28 -26.99 31.27
C LEU A 312 11.00 -28.29 30.86
N GLU A 313 10.60 -28.91 29.74
CA GLU A 313 11.30 -30.06 29.19
C GLU A 313 12.76 -29.76 28.88
N ASN A 314 13.05 -28.59 28.29
CA ASN A 314 14.42 -28.14 28.06
C ASN A 314 15.16 -27.90 29.37
N ALA A 315 14.52 -27.27 30.36
CA ALA A 315 15.10 -27.02 31.66
C ALA A 315 15.50 -28.33 32.36
N VAL A 316 14.60 -29.32 32.42
CA VAL A 316 14.90 -30.64 32.98
C VAL A 316 15.96 -31.39 32.19
N LYS A 317 15.91 -31.30 30.86
CA LYS A 317 16.83 -32.00 29.99
C LYS A 317 18.28 -31.52 30.12
N TYR A 318 18.50 -30.22 30.19
CA TYR A 318 19.82 -29.61 30.19
C TYR A 318 20.37 -29.27 31.56
N SER A 319 19.59 -29.50 32.61
CA SER A 319 20.04 -29.40 33.99
C SER A 319 20.69 -30.71 34.47
N GLU A 320 21.66 -30.57 35.35
CA GLU A 320 22.29 -31.71 36.05
C GLU A 320 21.33 -32.31 37.12
N PRO A 321 21.50 -33.57 37.50
CA PRO A 321 20.73 -34.14 38.62
C PRO A 321 20.94 -33.36 39.93
N ASN A 322 19.93 -33.34 40.80
CA ASN A 322 19.93 -32.64 42.08
C ASN A 322 20.08 -31.11 41.96
N THR A 323 19.47 -30.52 40.95
CA THR A 323 19.39 -29.05 40.71
C THR A 323 17.95 -28.57 40.84
N ASN A 324 17.77 -27.25 40.86
CA ASN A 324 16.46 -26.62 40.98
C ASN A 324 16.02 -25.89 39.71
N ILE A 325 14.73 -25.98 39.41
CA ILE A 325 14.07 -25.14 38.41
C ILE A 325 13.09 -24.23 39.16
N VAL A 326 13.22 -22.91 38.96
CA VAL A 326 12.36 -21.95 39.67
C VAL A 326 11.45 -21.27 38.64
N ILE A 327 10.13 -21.32 38.92
CA ILE A 327 9.11 -20.63 38.12
C ILE A 327 8.63 -19.41 38.90
N MET A 328 8.87 -18.21 38.38
CA MET A 328 8.41 -16.96 38.96
C MET A 328 7.36 -16.32 38.06
N VAL A 329 6.30 -15.78 38.68
CA VAL A 329 5.29 -15.04 37.94
C VAL A 329 5.13 -13.64 38.52
N LYS A 330 5.31 -12.63 37.69
CA LYS A 330 5.24 -11.22 38.09
C LYS A 330 4.22 -10.48 37.23
N LYS A 331 3.35 -9.74 37.90
CA LYS A 331 2.37 -8.89 37.25
C LYS A 331 2.93 -7.48 37.10
N TRP A 332 2.92 -6.98 35.84
CA TRP A 332 3.24 -5.61 35.51
C TRP A 332 1.97 -4.87 35.05
N VAL A 333 2.05 -3.58 34.83
CA VAL A 333 0.86 -2.78 34.49
C VAL A 333 0.12 -3.30 33.25
N ASN A 334 0.86 -3.66 32.18
CA ASN A 334 0.30 -4.03 30.89
C ASN A 334 0.63 -5.47 30.45
N PHE A 335 1.37 -6.21 31.24
CA PHE A 335 1.75 -7.59 30.90
C PHE A 335 2.03 -8.43 32.14
N LEU A 336 1.80 -9.72 31.97
CA LEU A 336 2.21 -10.76 32.90
C LEU A 336 3.54 -11.33 32.45
N ARG A 337 4.50 -11.48 33.33
CA ARG A 337 5.81 -12.04 33.08
C ARG A 337 5.96 -13.38 33.81
N ILE A 338 6.22 -14.44 33.05
CA ILE A 338 6.50 -15.78 33.56
C ILE A 338 7.99 -16.04 33.30
N GLU A 339 8.73 -16.32 34.35
CA GLU A 339 10.18 -16.62 34.31
C GLU A 339 10.39 -18.07 34.70
N ILE A 340 11.12 -18.82 33.90
CA ILE A 340 11.52 -20.21 34.16
C ILE A 340 13.04 -20.23 34.17
N ALA A 341 13.62 -20.39 35.38
CA ALA A 341 15.05 -20.35 35.62
C ALA A 341 15.56 -21.76 35.86
N ASP A 342 16.50 -22.24 35.03
CA ASP A 342 17.18 -23.52 35.17
C ASP A 342 18.61 -23.36 35.71
N GLU A 343 19.24 -24.45 36.18
CA GLU A 343 20.65 -24.51 36.57
C GLU A 343 21.50 -25.32 35.58
N GLY A 344 21.06 -25.37 34.34
CA GLY A 344 21.72 -26.13 33.30
C GLY A 344 23.00 -25.49 32.73
N VAL A 345 23.42 -25.96 31.58
CA VAL A 345 24.65 -25.53 30.90
C VAL A 345 24.63 -24.06 30.45
N GLY A 346 23.46 -23.42 30.47
CA GLY A 346 23.27 -22.06 30.01
C GLY A 346 23.33 -21.91 28.50
N ILE A 347 22.90 -20.74 28.00
CA ILE A 347 22.86 -20.41 26.59
C ILE A 347 23.82 -19.25 26.32
N PRO A 348 24.74 -19.36 25.36
CA PRO A 348 25.59 -18.24 24.96
C PRO A 348 24.78 -17.09 24.37
N LYS A 349 25.12 -15.84 24.67
CA LYS A 349 24.39 -14.65 24.19
C LYS A 349 24.23 -14.60 22.66
N LYS A 350 25.22 -15.11 21.92
CA LYS A 350 25.18 -15.21 20.45
C LYS A 350 24.07 -16.15 19.92
N GLU A 351 23.53 -17.02 20.77
CA GLU A 351 22.53 -18.02 20.41
C GLU A 351 21.11 -17.64 20.83
N TYR A 352 20.92 -16.56 21.62
CA TYR A 352 19.59 -16.16 22.14
C TYR A 352 18.50 -15.99 21.07
N HIS A 353 18.87 -15.51 19.88
CA HIS A 353 17.91 -15.41 18.76
C HIS A 353 17.78 -16.72 17.98
N LYS A 354 18.85 -17.53 17.96
CA LYS A 354 18.91 -18.75 17.15
C LYS A 354 18.10 -19.90 17.77
N ILE A 355 18.06 -19.99 19.11
CA ILE A 355 17.38 -21.09 19.81
C ILE A 355 15.88 -21.17 19.52
N PHE A 356 15.26 -20.08 19.03
CA PHE A 356 13.87 -20.04 18.61
C PHE A 356 13.70 -20.27 17.10
N GLN A 357 14.78 -20.58 16.37
CA GLN A 357 14.71 -21.00 14.97
C GLN A 357 14.37 -22.50 14.89
N ARG A 358 13.70 -22.89 13.82
CA ARG A 358 13.37 -24.31 13.57
C ARG A 358 14.63 -25.15 13.49
N PHE A 359 14.60 -26.31 14.11
CA PHE A 359 15.68 -27.33 14.08
C PHE A 359 17.03 -26.82 14.62
N TYR A 360 17.07 -25.63 15.19
CA TYR A 360 18.30 -25.13 15.75
C TYR A 360 18.62 -25.87 17.06
N ARG A 361 19.86 -26.30 17.20
CA ARG A 361 20.43 -26.89 18.40
C ARG A 361 21.72 -26.15 18.77
N GLY A 362 21.88 -25.80 20.05
CA GLY A 362 23.05 -25.09 20.52
C GLY A 362 24.36 -25.81 20.17
N GLU A 363 25.44 -25.05 20.00
CA GLU A 363 26.77 -25.55 19.60
C GLU A 363 27.51 -26.31 20.73
N ASN A 364 26.99 -26.27 21.96
CA ASN A 364 27.58 -26.94 23.12
C ASN A 364 27.55 -28.47 22.95
N GLU A 365 28.66 -29.15 23.20
CA GLU A 365 28.74 -30.61 23.08
C GLU A 365 27.74 -31.35 23.93
N TYR A 366 27.41 -30.86 25.11
CA TYR A 366 26.36 -31.45 25.96
C TYR A 366 24.99 -31.41 25.28
N VAL A 367 24.65 -30.25 24.68
CA VAL A 367 23.39 -30.05 23.92
C VAL A 367 23.34 -30.96 22.69
N GLN A 368 24.49 -31.18 22.03
CA GLN A 368 24.56 -32.04 20.84
C GLN A 368 24.43 -33.53 21.19
N LYS A 369 24.87 -33.96 22.38
CA LYS A 369 24.74 -35.36 22.83
C LYS A 369 23.31 -35.69 23.29
N GLU A 370 22.59 -34.71 23.79
CA GLU A 370 21.19 -34.88 24.22
C GLU A 370 20.28 -34.98 22.99
N GLU A 371 19.27 -35.85 23.03
CA GLU A 371 18.33 -36.02 21.94
C GLU A 371 17.37 -34.84 21.83
N GLY A 372 16.94 -34.48 20.63
CA GLY A 372 15.91 -33.46 20.44
C GLY A 372 15.86 -32.95 19.02
N SER A 373 14.66 -32.62 18.58
CA SER A 373 14.36 -32.16 17.23
C SER A 373 14.70 -30.68 16.97
N GLY A 374 14.97 -29.87 18.02
CA GLY A 374 15.18 -28.42 17.88
C GLY A 374 13.93 -27.65 17.45
N VAL A 375 12.73 -28.20 17.67
CA VAL A 375 11.47 -27.62 17.22
C VAL A 375 10.62 -27.05 18.35
N GLY A 376 10.79 -27.55 19.59
CA GLY A 376 9.96 -27.17 20.74
C GLY A 376 9.98 -25.67 21.03
N LEU A 377 11.15 -25.04 21.07
CA LEU A 377 11.26 -23.60 21.32
C LEU A 377 10.71 -22.76 20.15
N TYR A 378 10.83 -23.22 18.91
CA TYR A 378 10.16 -22.58 17.78
C TYR A 378 8.64 -22.62 17.93
N LEU A 379 8.07 -23.77 18.31
CA LEU A 379 6.64 -23.90 18.59
C LEU A 379 6.22 -23.00 19.75
N THR A 380 7.00 -22.95 20.84
CA THR A 380 6.81 -22.02 21.95
C THR A 380 6.69 -20.58 21.47
N ARG A 381 7.62 -20.12 20.64
CA ARG A 381 7.58 -18.78 20.07
C ARG A 381 6.32 -18.52 19.26
N LYS A 382 5.94 -19.45 18.39
CA LYS A 382 4.71 -19.32 17.59
C LYS A 382 3.44 -19.25 18.46
N ILE A 383 3.38 -20.05 19.50
CA ILE A 383 2.26 -20.01 20.45
C ILE A 383 2.20 -18.66 21.17
N VAL A 384 3.33 -18.19 21.69
CA VAL A 384 3.39 -16.92 22.43
C VAL A 384 3.10 -15.73 21.51
N ASP A 385 3.64 -15.72 20.28
CA ASP A 385 3.33 -14.70 19.27
C ASP A 385 1.81 -14.65 18.95
N ALA A 386 1.16 -15.81 18.85
CA ALA A 386 -0.29 -15.90 18.63
C ALA A 386 -1.13 -15.42 19.82
N HIS A 387 -0.57 -15.47 21.03
CA HIS A 387 -1.11 -14.80 22.22
C HIS A 387 -0.76 -13.30 22.28
N LYS A 388 -0.15 -12.74 21.24
CA LYS A 388 0.36 -11.35 21.18
C LYS A 388 1.40 -11.05 22.29
N GLY A 389 2.08 -12.09 22.74
CA GLY A 389 3.13 -12.04 23.76
C GLY A 389 4.53 -12.00 23.16
N MET A 390 5.52 -12.13 24.02
CA MET A 390 6.94 -12.25 23.66
C MET A 390 7.60 -13.36 24.45
N VAL A 391 8.51 -14.11 23.82
CA VAL A 391 9.38 -15.08 24.49
C VAL A 391 10.84 -14.79 24.18
N PHE A 392 11.67 -14.80 25.20
CA PHE A 392 13.12 -14.55 25.08
C PHE A 392 13.87 -15.19 26.24
N VAL A 393 15.21 -15.15 26.16
CA VAL A 393 16.10 -15.67 27.20
C VAL A 393 16.88 -14.52 27.81
N GLU A 394 17.01 -14.55 29.11
CA GLU A 394 17.88 -13.67 29.88
C GLU A 394 19.03 -14.44 30.52
N ARG A 395 20.08 -13.74 30.84
CA ARG A 395 21.20 -14.30 31.57
C ARG A 395 20.88 -14.28 33.07
N LYS A 396 21.13 -15.38 33.79
CA LYS A 396 21.22 -15.34 35.26
C LYS A 396 22.31 -14.33 35.69
N GLU A 397 22.15 -13.80 36.88
CA GLU A 397 23.09 -12.85 37.46
C GLU A 397 24.54 -13.40 37.47
N LYS A 398 25.53 -12.48 37.39
CA LYS A 398 26.98 -12.81 37.33
C LYS A 398 27.38 -13.83 38.39
N LYS A 399 27.65 -15.07 37.98
CA LYS A 399 28.19 -16.24 38.67
C LYS A 399 27.26 -17.44 38.80
N GLN A 400 25.97 -17.36 38.41
CA GLN A 400 25.09 -18.52 38.43
C GLN A 400 25.10 -19.21 37.05
N ARG A 401 25.14 -20.57 37.09
CA ARG A 401 24.94 -21.40 35.87
C ARG A 401 23.45 -21.40 35.50
N GLY A 402 23.15 -21.66 34.22
CA GLY A 402 21.82 -21.84 33.73
C GLY A 402 21.29 -20.69 32.85
N SER A 403 20.01 -20.75 32.53
CA SER A 403 19.30 -19.78 31.69
C SER A 403 18.00 -19.37 32.40
N VAL A 404 17.46 -18.21 32.02
CA VAL A 404 16.14 -17.76 32.39
C VAL A 404 15.31 -17.56 31.14
N PHE A 405 14.34 -18.41 30.89
CA PHE A 405 13.35 -18.25 29.86
C PHE A 405 12.22 -17.34 30.36
N VAL A 406 11.85 -16.37 29.57
CA VAL A 406 10.85 -15.38 29.92
C VAL A 406 9.74 -15.39 28.88
N ILE A 407 8.50 -15.56 29.37
CA ILE A 407 7.28 -15.36 28.57
C ILE A 407 6.61 -14.10 29.10
N GLN A 408 6.30 -13.17 28.20
CA GLN A 408 5.48 -12.00 28.49
C GLN A 408 4.16 -12.09 27.74
N LEU A 409 3.04 -12.02 28.46
CA LEU A 409 1.70 -12.04 27.88
C LEU A 409 1.02 -10.71 28.16
N PRO A 410 0.30 -10.12 27.17
CA PRO A 410 -0.43 -8.89 27.40
C PRO A 410 -1.50 -9.13 28.48
N TYR A 411 -1.60 -8.18 29.39
CA TYR A 411 -2.58 -8.18 30.47
C TYR A 411 -3.23 -6.80 30.49
N GLU A 412 -4.49 -6.73 30.07
CA GLU A 412 -5.31 -5.55 30.30
C GLU A 412 -5.93 -5.68 31.67
N SER A 413 -5.51 -4.86 32.62
CA SER A 413 -6.21 -4.71 33.88
C SER A 413 -7.62 -4.24 33.56
N LEU A 414 -8.62 -5.05 33.76
CA LEU A 414 -10.02 -4.64 33.79
C LEU A 414 -10.21 -3.70 34.97
N THR A 415 -9.66 -2.49 34.89
CA THR A 415 -10.10 -1.41 35.76
C THR A 415 -11.50 -1.08 35.29
N LYS A 416 -12.49 -1.66 36.00
CA LYS A 416 -13.89 -1.25 35.90
C LYS A 416 -13.92 0.26 36.11
N MET A 417 -14.22 1.03 35.02
CA MET A 417 -14.77 2.36 35.16
C MET A 417 -16.18 2.26 35.77
#